data_353f3dc5beda7be964c6d44c86065267
#
_entry.id   353f3dc5beda7be964c6d44c86065267
#
_cell.length_a   1.000
_cell.length_b   1.000
_cell.length_c   1.000
_cell.angle_alpha   90.00
_cell.angle_beta   90.00
_cell.angle_gamma   90.00
#
_symmetry.space_group_name_H-M   'P 1'
#
loop_
_entity.id
_entity.type
_entity.pdbx_description
1 polymer ?
#
loop_
_entity_poly.entity_id
_entity_poly.type
_entity_poly.pdbx_seq_one_letter_code
_entity_poly.pdbx_strand_id
1 'polypeptide(L)'
;MIVSRCRARRSLFSFAAVVFSAQLATAQLQWENKDTKTSFRFGLLSQLMAESVDLPGTDDDADNIFLRRFRLIGEFKLPEDITVFIQTDSPNLGKGAPSGTKDAGDIFLQDVVATWKYRQEFQLDGGLLLTEQTYNHNQSAASLLAVDYGAFTFDESGPIGSRVGRDEGLRARGYLFDDMLEYRAGIYQGQRGTNASNEFRYMGRLMVHLLGPPQTGLTYRGSSLGKSKALAFGASYDKQQDYDSYGTDVFFEHPFGNGNGIVAQLDYVRLDGGSFLTTLTERSNVLFEGGVYLSEPKLQPFVQIAARDIDGGSDEHRYGFGIGWYPGGYGNNLKLAYTHIDGGSGFKGDQINLQWQVFTF
;
A
#
# COMPACT_ATOMS: atom_id res chain seq x y z
N MET A 1 32.12 -12.90 -25.19
CA MET A 1 32.45 -13.88 -24.16
C MET A 1 31.37 -13.79 -23.10
N ILE A 2 30.21 -14.36 -23.44
CA ILE A 2 28.97 -14.34 -22.63
C ILE A 2 28.58 -15.79 -22.40
N VAL A 3 29.15 -16.41 -21.39
CA VAL A 3 28.65 -17.70 -20.82
C VAL A 3 29.27 -17.83 -19.44
N SER A 4 28.56 -17.48 -18.37
CA SER A 4 28.61 -18.15 -17.06
C SER A 4 27.87 -17.34 -15.97
N ARG A 5 26.57 -17.24 -16.02
CA ARG A 5 25.77 -16.78 -14.87
C ARG A 5 24.50 -17.62 -14.64
N CYS A 6 24.59 -18.93 -14.85
CA CYS A 6 23.43 -19.82 -14.75
C CYS A 6 23.67 -20.95 -13.72
N ARG A 7 24.17 -20.67 -12.51
CA ARG A 7 24.43 -21.72 -11.52
C ARG A 7 23.75 -21.62 -10.15
N ALA A 8 23.16 -20.51 -9.75
CA ALA A 8 22.65 -20.35 -8.38
C ALA A 8 21.11 -20.44 -8.22
N ARG A 9 20.32 -20.41 -9.28
CA ARG A 9 18.84 -20.31 -9.16
C ARG A 9 18.07 -21.61 -8.94
N ARG A 10 18.71 -22.73 -8.58
CA ARG A 10 18.03 -24.05 -8.47
C ARG A 10 17.29 -24.31 -7.15
N SER A 11 17.50 -23.54 -6.08
CA SER A 11 16.92 -23.85 -4.76
C SER A 11 15.52 -23.25 -4.50
N LEU A 12 15.17 -22.15 -5.12
CA LEU A 12 13.86 -21.48 -4.90
C LEU A 12 12.68 -22.16 -5.61
N PHE A 13 12.93 -22.88 -6.71
CA PHE A 13 11.87 -23.51 -7.50
C PHE A 13 11.26 -24.79 -6.91
N SER A 14 11.88 -25.39 -5.90
CA SER A 14 11.35 -26.62 -5.28
C SER A 14 10.20 -26.38 -4.28
N PHE A 15 9.91 -25.15 -3.89
CA PHE A 15 8.88 -24.82 -2.89
C PHE A 15 7.48 -24.60 -3.48
N ALA A 16 7.35 -24.49 -4.80
CA ALA A 16 6.08 -24.11 -5.45
C ALA A 16 5.05 -25.25 -5.58
N ALA A 17 5.34 -26.48 -5.15
CA ALA A 17 4.49 -27.65 -5.43
C ALA A 17 3.54 -28.05 -4.29
N VAL A 18 3.50 -27.35 -3.17
CA VAL A 18 2.56 -27.67 -2.05
C VAL A 18 1.61 -26.50 -1.85
N VAL A 19 0.77 -26.23 -2.81
CA VAL A 19 -0.33 -25.29 -2.62
C VAL A 19 -1.61 -26.07 -2.30
N PHE A 20 -1.97 -26.01 -1.04
CA PHE A 20 -3.21 -26.54 -0.50
C PHE A 20 -4.41 -25.92 -1.20
N SER A 21 -5.29 -26.76 -1.73
CA SER A 21 -6.71 -26.43 -1.99
C SER A 21 -7.49 -26.38 -0.65
N ALA A 22 -7.02 -25.60 0.30
CA ALA A 22 -7.81 -25.26 1.47
C ALA A 22 -8.80 -24.19 1.01
N GLN A 23 -10.07 -24.57 0.87
CA GLN A 23 -11.15 -23.60 1.06
C GLN A 23 -11.01 -23.10 2.50
N LEU A 24 -10.28 -22.00 2.68
CA LEU A 24 -10.33 -21.26 3.93
C LEU A 24 -11.79 -20.80 4.04
N ALA A 25 -12.58 -21.52 4.82
CA ALA A 25 -13.81 -20.99 5.35
C ALA A 25 -13.49 -19.58 5.86
N THR A 26 -14.35 -18.62 5.61
CA THR A 26 -14.22 -17.25 6.10
C THR A 26 -14.14 -17.30 7.62
N ALA A 27 -12.92 -17.45 8.15
CA ALA A 27 -12.65 -17.50 9.58
C ALA A 27 -12.61 -16.09 10.16
N GLN A 28 -13.60 -15.28 9.80
CA GLN A 28 -13.82 -13.96 10.37
C GLN A 28 -14.62 -14.13 11.64
N LEU A 29 -14.06 -13.73 12.78
CA LEU A 29 -14.81 -13.63 14.01
C LEU A 29 -15.71 -12.39 13.94
N GLN A 30 -17.01 -12.59 13.93
CA GLN A 30 -18.00 -11.52 13.92
C GLN A 30 -19.04 -11.74 15.01
N TRP A 31 -19.39 -10.68 15.71
CA TRP A 31 -20.47 -10.62 16.67
C TRP A 31 -21.32 -9.39 16.43
N GLU A 32 -22.62 -9.51 16.60
CA GLU A 32 -23.57 -8.42 16.42
C GLU A 32 -24.63 -8.48 17.53
N ASN A 33 -24.93 -7.34 18.15
CA ASN A 33 -26.08 -7.12 19.01
C ASN A 33 -27.05 -6.14 18.33
N LYS A 34 -28.19 -6.67 17.88
CA LYS A 34 -29.20 -5.90 17.14
C LYS A 34 -29.92 -4.87 18.02
N ASP A 35 -30.09 -5.15 19.31
CA ASP A 35 -30.81 -4.27 20.22
C ASP A 35 -30.02 -2.99 20.50
N THR A 36 -28.70 -3.11 20.66
CA THR A 36 -27.80 -1.98 20.89
C THR A 36 -27.19 -1.41 19.62
N LYS A 37 -27.43 -2.04 18.45
CA LYS A 37 -26.81 -1.71 17.16
C LYS A 37 -25.29 -1.71 17.21
N THR A 38 -24.70 -2.59 18.03
CA THR A 38 -23.25 -2.75 18.15
C THR A 38 -22.80 -3.98 17.41
N SER A 39 -21.67 -3.92 16.75
CA SER A 39 -21.05 -5.10 16.16
C SER A 39 -19.53 -5.04 16.31
N PHE A 40 -18.93 -6.21 16.29
CA PHE A 40 -17.49 -6.38 16.29
C PHE A 40 -17.09 -7.35 15.18
N ARG A 41 -16.05 -7.01 14.45
CA ARG A 41 -15.45 -7.85 13.44
C ARG A 41 -13.94 -7.91 13.67
N PHE A 42 -13.38 -9.11 13.64
CA PHE A 42 -11.95 -9.35 13.84
C PHE A 42 -11.41 -10.26 12.75
N GLY A 43 -10.22 -9.95 12.26
CA GLY A 43 -9.53 -10.71 11.25
C GLY A 43 -8.03 -10.48 11.28
N LEU A 44 -7.33 -11.05 10.30
CA LEU A 44 -5.89 -10.94 10.17
C LEU A 44 -5.46 -10.79 8.71
N LEU A 45 -4.29 -10.19 8.51
CA LEU A 45 -3.51 -10.24 7.28
C LEU A 45 -2.15 -10.87 7.60
N SER A 46 -1.78 -11.94 6.91
CA SER A 46 -0.46 -12.54 6.94
C SER A 46 0.10 -12.64 5.52
N GLN A 47 1.28 -12.09 5.29
CA GLN A 47 1.99 -12.14 4.01
C GLN A 47 3.37 -12.74 4.25
N LEU A 48 3.52 -14.05 3.99
CA LEU A 48 4.81 -14.72 3.96
C LEU A 48 5.50 -14.42 2.63
N MET A 49 6.76 -13.99 2.69
CA MET A 49 7.57 -13.63 1.53
C MET A 49 8.86 -14.43 1.49
N ALA A 50 9.16 -15.01 0.32
CA ALA A 50 10.50 -15.44 -0.04
C ALA A 50 11.07 -14.39 -1.00
N GLU A 51 12.26 -13.90 -0.71
CA GLU A 51 12.96 -12.83 -1.45
C GLU A 51 14.37 -13.27 -1.79
N SER A 52 14.80 -12.97 -3.02
CA SER A 52 16.20 -12.99 -3.43
C SER A 52 16.50 -11.62 -4.04
N VAL A 53 17.53 -10.94 -3.57
CA VAL A 53 17.91 -9.60 -4.03
C VAL A 53 19.42 -9.48 -4.17
N ASP A 54 19.89 -8.94 -5.30
CA ASP A 54 21.29 -8.64 -5.52
C ASP A 54 21.79 -7.60 -4.49
N LEU A 55 22.96 -7.81 -3.93
CA LEU A 55 23.56 -6.88 -2.97
C LEU A 55 24.45 -5.87 -3.67
N PRO A 56 24.38 -4.57 -3.29
CA PRO A 56 25.24 -3.54 -3.86
C PRO A 56 26.73 -3.83 -3.63
N GLY A 57 27.54 -3.77 -4.68
CA GLY A 57 29.01 -3.87 -4.60
C GLY A 57 29.57 -5.27 -4.41
N THR A 58 28.74 -6.32 -4.49
CA THR A 58 29.14 -7.73 -4.45
C THR A 58 28.51 -8.51 -5.60
N ASP A 59 28.98 -9.73 -5.84
CA ASP A 59 28.34 -10.70 -6.74
C ASP A 59 27.39 -11.65 -5.97
N ASP A 60 27.13 -11.36 -4.69
CA ASP A 60 26.29 -12.18 -3.80
C ASP A 60 24.83 -11.69 -3.79
N ASP A 61 23.93 -12.63 -3.56
CA ASP A 61 22.50 -12.39 -3.36
C ASP A 61 22.16 -12.51 -1.86
N ALA A 62 21.18 -11.73 -1.41
CA ALA A 62 20.55 -11.93 -0.10
C ALA A 62 19.24 -12.69 -0.27
N ASP A 63 19.22 -13.93 0.23
CA ASP A 63 18.03 -14.78 0.26
C ASP A 63 17.34 -14.71 1.63
N ASN A 64 16.05 -14.43 1.63
CA ASN A 64 15.25 -14.33 2.85
C ASN A 64 13.91 -15.06 2.74
N ILE A 65 13.44 -15.62 3.86
CA ILE A 65 12.04 -16.03 4.05
C ILE A 65 11.57 -15.39 5.35
N PHE A 66 10.54 -14.53 5.25
CA PHE A 66 10.08 -13.72 6.38
C PHE A 66 8.60 -13.34 6.24
N LEU A 67 7.99 -12.87 7.32
CA LEU A 67 6.67 -12.27 7.27
C LEU A 67 6.79 -10.80 6.83
N ARG A 68 6.40 -10.51 5.57
CA ARG A 68 6.41 -9.14 5.05
C ARG A 68 5.45 -8.24 5.82
N ARG A 69 4.27 -8.79 6.19
CA ARG A 69 3.27 -8.16 7.08
C ARG A 69 2.58 -9.22 7.92
N PHE A 70 2.36 -8.88 9.17
CA PHE A 70 1.46 -9.62 10.05
C PHE A 70 0.61 -8.61 10.81
N ARG A 71 -0.69 -8.58 10.52
CA ARG A 71 -1.64 -7.61 11.06
C ARG A 71 -2.80 -8.29 11.74
N LEU A 72 -3.17 -7.81 12.90
CA LEU A 72 -4.45 -8.08 13.55
C LEU A 72 -5.36 -6.88 13.29
N ILE A 73 -6.60 -7.15 12.87
CA ILE A 73 -7.51 -6.13 12.38
C ILE A 73 -8.82 -6.25 13.13
N GLY A 74 -9.29 -5.16 13.71
CA GLY A 74 -10.56 -5.08 14.42
C GLY A 74 -11.39 -3.90 13.94
N GLU A 75 -12.70 -4.10 13.84
CA GLU A 75 -13.69 -3.04 13.59
C GLU A 75 -14.82 -3.17 14.59
N PHE A 76 -15.11 -2.09 15.28
CA PHE A 76 -16.22 -1.97 16.22
C PHE A 76 -17.20 -0.94 15.67
N LYS A 77 -18.47 -1.35 15.46
CA LYS A 77 -19.57 -0.42 15.19
C LYS A 77 -20.31 -0.15 16.46
N LEU A 78 -20.46 1.12 16.75
CA LEU A 78 -21.15 1.64 17.95
C LEU A 78 -22.43 2.35 17.51
N PRO A 79 -23.37 2.64 18.43
CA PRO A 79 -24.52 3.49 18.15
C PRO A 79 -24.09 4.86 17.59
N GLU A 80 -25.04 5.60 17.03
CA GLU A 80 -24.85 6.96 16.51
C GLU A 80 -23.85 7.03 15.32
N ASP A 81 -23.79 5.96 14.50
CA ASP A 81 -22.93 5.87 13.31
C ASP A 81 -21.43 6.06 13.60
N ILE A 82 -21.00 5.66 14.77
CA ILE A 82 -19.58 5.64 15.16
C ILE A 82 -18.99 4.26 14.82
N THR A 83 -17.84 4.28 14.16
CA THR A 83 -17.02 3.08 13.90
C THR A 83 -15.62 3.31 14.43
N VAL A 84 -15.05 2.32 15.12
CA VAL A 84 -13.64 2.32 15.53
C VAL A 84 -12.93 1.21 14.79
N PHE A 85 -11.92 1.57 14.01
CA PHE A 85 -11.04 0.65 13.28
C PHE A 85 -9.68 0.62 13.95
N ILE A 86 -9.17 -0.58 14.21
CA ILE A 86 -7.85 -0.79 14.82
C ILE A 86 -7.10 -1.81 13.98
N GLN A 87 -5.84 -1.50 13.66
CA GLN A 87 -4.95 -2.41 12.96
C GLN A 87 -3.56 -2.35 13.59
N THR A 88 -2.98 -3.52 13.86
CA THR A 88 -1.55 -3.63 14.20
C THR A 88 -0.74 -3.91 12.94
N ASP A 89 0.60 -3.77 13.00
CA ASP A 89 1.50 -4.34 12.01
C ASP A 89 2.79 -4.85 12.69
N SER A 90 3.37 -5.88 12.11
CA SER A 90 4.72 -6.38 12.37
C SER A 90 5.38 -6.61 11.01
N PRO A 91 5.99 -5.56 10.40
CA PRO A 91 6.58 -5.66 9.08
C PRO A 91 7.95 -6.35 9.16
N ASN A 92 8.25 -7.15 8.13
CA ASN A 92 9.55 -7.80 7.92
C ASN A 92 10.01 -8.74 9.06
N LEU A 93 9.07 -9.26 9.87
CA LEU A 93 9.38 -10.17 10.97
C LEU A 93 10.17 -11.39 10.47
N GLY A 94 11.36 -11.57 10.99
CA GLY A 94 12.29 -12.64 10.65
C GLY A 94 13.19 -12.35 9.44
N LYS A 95 13.10 -11.16 8.81
CA LYS A 95 14.01 -10.80 7.71
C LYS A 95 15.44 -10.70 8.21
N GLY A 96 16.37 -11.37 7.52
CA GLY A 96 17.80 -11.33 7.84
C GLY A 96 18.44 -10.02 7.38
N ALA A 97 19.30 -9.46 8.22
CA ALA A 97 20.20 -8.36 7.87
C ALA A 97 21.55 -8.91 7.38
N PRO A 98 22.34 -8.14 6.61
CA PRO A 98 23.69 -8.52 6.22
C PRO A 98 24.62 -8.84 7.41
N SER A 99 24.32 -8.32 8.60
CA SER A 99 25.01 -8.63 9.87
C SER A 99 24.75 -10.05 10.40
N GLY A 100 23.85 -10.82 9.78
CA GLY A 100 23.44 -12.16 10.23
C GLY A 100 22.35 -12.16 11.31
N THR A 101 21.89 -10.99 11.77
CA THR A 101 20.77 -10.88 12.70
C THR A 101 19.44 -10.98 11.96
N LYS A 102 18.41 -11.49 12.63
CA LYS A 102 17.04 -11.48 12.10
C LYS A 102 16.24 -10.38 12.79
N ASP A 103 15.37 -9.72 12.02
CA ASP A 103 14.40 -8.80 12.59
C ASP A 103 13.51 -9.55 13.58
N ALA A 104 13.57 -9.19 14.86
CA ALA A 104 12.75 -9.80 15.90
C ALA A 104 11.27 -9.40 15.78
N GLY A 105 10.99 -8.34 15.02
CA GLY A 105 9.66 -7.80 14.78
C GLY A 105 9.07 -7.11 16.01
N ASP A 106 8.79 -5.83 15.85
CA ASP A 106 7.95 -5.11 16.80
C ASP A 106 6.50 -5.19 16.33
N ILE A 107 5.58 -5.40 17.27
CA ILE A 107 4.14 -5.23 17.00
C ILE A 107 3.77 -3.81 17.44
N PHE A 108 3.29 -3.00 16.52
CA PHE A 108 2.85 -1.64 16.81
C PHE A 108 1.44 -1.39 16.24
N LEU A 109 0.80 -0.32 16.74
CA LEU A 109 -0.45 0.16 16.18
C LEU A 109 -0.16 0.84 14.84
N GLN A 110 -0.76 0.33 13.77
CA GLN A 110 -0.65 0.87 12.42
C GLN A 110 -1.76 1.89 12.16
N ASP A 111 -2.98 1.57 12.56
CA ASP A 111 -4.14 2.45 12.44
C ASP A 111 -4.98 2.34 13.73
N VAL A 112 -5.46 3.48 14.24
CA VAL A 112 -6.47 3.59 15.29
C VAL A 112 -7.39 4.73 14.91
N VAL A 113 -8.52 4.43 14.28
CA VAL A 113 -9.39 5.44 13.66
C VAL A 113 -10.79 5.35 14.23
N ALA A 114 -11.24 6.41 14.89
CA ALA A 114 -12.64 6.60 15.19
C ALA A 114 -13.28 7.42 14.07
N THR A 115 -14.32 6.88 13.43
CA THR A 115 -15.09 7.54 12.38
C THR A 115 -16.47 7.83 12.90
N TRP A 116 -16.90 9.08 12.87
CA TRP A 116 -18.31 9.48 13.00
C TRP A 116 -18.88 9.77 11.62
N LYS A 117 -19.83 8.94 11.17
CA LYS A 117 -20.51 9.09 9.89
C LYS A 117 -21.83 9.82 10.07
N TYR A 118 -21.80 11.15 10.07
CA TYR A 118 -23.04 11.96 10.14
C TYR A 118 -23.92 11.72 8.91
N ARG A 119 -23.33 11.70 7.72
CA ARG A 119 -23.97 11.40 6.44
C ARG A 119 -22.90 11.07 5.39
N GLN A 120 -23.32 10.67 4.19
CA GLN A 120 -22.40 10.30 3.11
C GLN A 120 -21.49 11.48 2.71
N GLU A 121 -22.06 12.69 2.72
CA GLU A 121 -21.36 13.91 2.34
C GLU A 121 -20.44 14.46 3.43
N PHE A 122 -20.59 13.99 4.68
CA PHE A 122 -19.76 14.45 5.79
C PHE A 122 -19.51 13.35 6.81
N GLN A 123 -18.26 13.00 6.97
CA GLN A 123 -17.73 12.05 7.95
C GLN A 123 -16.53 12.69 8.64
N LEU A 124 -16.34 12.43 9.92
CA LEU A 124 -15.19 12.89 10.69
C LEU A 124 -14.40 11.70 11.21
N ASP A 125 -13.13 11.62 10.84
CA ASP A 125 -12.18 10.62 11.35
C ASP A 125 -11.22 11.28 12.33
N GLY A 126 -10.87 10.57 13.41
CA GLY A 126 -9.88 11.01 14.38
C GLY A 126 -9.04 9.87 14.90
N GLY A 127 -7.77 10.14 15.17
CA GLY A 127 -6.82 9.17 15.70
C GLY A 127 -5.53 9.04 14.89
N LEU A 128 -4.96 7.84 14.83
CA LEU A 128 -3.80 7.51 13.97
C LEU A 128 -4.31 7.10 12.60
N LEU A 129 -4.13 7.96 11.60
CA LEU A 129 -4.77 7.90 10.30
C LEU A 129 -3.74 7.66 9.19
N LEU A 130 -4.11 6.90 8.16
CA LEU A 130 -3.40 6.95 6.87
C LEU A 130 -3.69 8.31 6.22
N THR A 131 -2.62 9.04 5.90
CA THR A 131 -2.71 10.38 5.29
C THR A 131 -3.06 10.32 3.80
N GLU A 132 -3.38 11.47 3.19
CA GLU A 132 -3.96 11.56 1.87
C GLU A 132 -2.94 12.01 0.82
N GLN A 133 -2.22 11.11 0.17
CA GLN A 133 -1.28 11.51 -0.87
C GLN A 133 -1.79 11.08 -2.26
N THR A 134 -1.47 9.87 -2.72
CA THR A 134 -1.92 9.35 -4.01
C THR A 134 -2.82 8.14 -3.86
N TYR A 135 -3.27 7.58 -4.99
CA TYR A 135 -4.11 6.39 -4.98
C TYR A 135 -3.36 5.18 -4.40
N ASN A 136 -2.10 4.94 -4.81
CA ASN A 136 -1.29 3.83 -4.28
C ASN A 136 -1.01 4.00 -2.79
N HIS A 137 -0.69 5.22 -2.35
CA HIS A 137 -0.49 5.55 -0.93
C HIS A 137 -1.72 5.18 -0.08
N ASN A 138 -2.91 5.38 -0.61
CA ASN A 138 -4.18 5.11 0.08
C ASN A 138 -4.72 3.69 -0.12
N GLN A 139 -3.99 2.78 -0.78
CA GLN A 139 -4.43 1.40 -0.98
C GLN A 139 -4.27 0.52 0.27
N SER A 140 -5.14 -0.47 0.38
CA SER A 140 -4.99 -1.55 1.36
C SER A 140 -3.90 -2.52 0.93
N ALA A 141 -2.96 -2.83 1.83
CA ALA A 141 -1.92 -3.83 1.59
C ALA A 141 -2.46 -5.23 1.26
N ALA A 142 -3.70 -5.52 1.64
CA ALA A 142 -4.35 -6.80 1.33
C ALA A 142 -4.82 -6.92 -0.11
N SER A 143 -4.95 -5.79 -0.85
CA SER A 143 -5.53 -5.76 -2.19
C SER A 143 -4.68 -5.05 -3.25
N LEU A 144 -3.39 -4.90 -3.02
CA LEU A 144 -2.44 -4.36 -4.00
C LEU A 144 -2.46 -5.19 -5.29
N LEU A 145 -2.26 -4.55 -6.43
CA LEU A 145 -2.07 -5.22 -7.71
C LEU A 145 -0.73 -5.96 -7.74
N ALA A 146 0.36 -5.26 -7.45
CA ALA A 146 1.70 -5.82 -7.34
C ALA A 146 1.92 -6.56 -6.02
N VAL A 147 3.14 -7.07 -5.80
CA VAL A 147 3.53 -7.75 -4.55
C VAL A 147 3.57 -6.77 -3.38
N ASP A 148 4.00 -5.53 -3.65
CA ASP A 148 4.09 -4.46 -2.65
C ASP A 148 3.69 -3.10 -3.26
N TYR A 149 3.60 -2.07 -2.42
CA TYR A 149 3.45 -0.68 -2.87
C TYR A 149 4.57 -0.28 -3.83
N GLY A 150 4.37 0.80 -4.57
CA GLY A 150 5.44 1.45 -5.31
C GLY A 150 6.62 1.79 -4.39
N ALA A 151 7.83 1.64 -4.91
CA ALA A 151 9.05 1.74 -4.10
C ALA A 151 9.18 3.07 -3.34
N PHE A 152 8.61 4.15 -3.88
CA PHE A 152 8.74 5.52 -3.36
C PHE A 152 7.42 6.09 -2.84
N THR A 153 6.40 5.25 -2.65
CA THR A 153 5.04 5.67 -2.26
C THR A 153 5.00 6.36 -0.89
N PHE A 154 5.94 6.07 0.00
CA PHE A 154 6.00 6.59 1.38
C PHE A 154 7.31 7.32 1.68
N ASP A 155 7.92 7.99 0.69
CA ASP A 155 9.20 8.69 0.84
C ASP A 155 9.18 9.81 1.89
N GLU A 156 8.03 10.43 2.13
CA GLU A 156 7.84 11.48 3.15
C GLU A 156 7.84 10.94 4.58
N SER A 157 7.53 9.65 4.76
CA SER A 157 7.26 9.08 6.09
C SER A 157 8.45 9.18 7.04
N GLY A 158 9.65 8.84 6.57
CA GLY A 158 10.87 8.92 7.38
C GLY A 158 11.19 10.35 7.83
N PRO A 159 11.30 11.33 6.91
CA PRO A 159 11.55 12.72 7.25
C PRO A 159 10.51 13.35 8.19
N ILE A 160 9.23 13.04 8.02
CA ILE A 160 8.15 13.52 8.90
C ILE A 160 8.15 12.80 10.25
N GLY A 161 8.80 11.64 10.35
CA GLY A 161 8.78 10.80 11.56
C GLY A 161 7.51 9.95 11.66
N SER A 162 6.80 9.75 10.56
CA SER A 162 5.62 8.88 10.49
C SER A 162 6.00 7.44 10.12
N ARG A 163 5.04 6.51 10.26
CA ARG A 163 5.22 5.11 9.83
C ARG A 163 4.30 4.80 8.66
N VAL A 164 4.88 4.57 7.48
CA VAL A 164 4.15 4.13 6.28
C VAL A 164 2.92 5.04 6.03
N GLY A 165 3.15 6.37 6.04
CA GLY A 165 2.14 7.38 5.75
C GLY A 165 1.08 7.59 6.83
N ARG A 166 1.31 7.19 8.10
CA ARG A 166 0.35 7.44 9.19
C ARG A 166 0.76 8.63 10.02
N ASP A 167 -0.27 9.37 10.48
CA ASP A 167 -0.07 10.51 11.36
C ASP A 167 -1.28 10.67 12.30
N GLU A 168 -1.08 11.17 13.50
CA GLU A 168 -2.15 11.47 14.43
C GLU A 168 -2.85 12.76 14.02
N GLY A 169 -4.20 12.71 13.92
CA GLY A 169 -4.93 13.89 13.47
C GLY A 169 -6.44 13.75 13.44
N LEU A 170 -7.04 14.76 12.85
CA LEU A 170 -8.47 14.85 12.55
C LEU A 170 -8.65 15.10 11.05
N ARG A 171 -9.59 14.38 10.43
CA ARG A 171 -9.89 14.48 9.00
C ARG A 171 -11.39 14.54 8.77
N ALA A 172 -11.84 15.55 8.04
CA ALA A 172 -13.16 15.56 7.43
C ALA A 172 -13.09 14.93 6.04
N ARG A 173 -14.04 14.05 5.71
CA ARG A 173 -14.17 13.47 4.38
C ARG A 173 -15.63 13.28 3.98
N GLY A 174 -15.90 13.14 2.70
CA GLY A 174 -17.24 12.90 2.19
C GLY A 174 -17.30 12.79 0.69
N TYR A 175 -18.52 12.55 0.21
CA TYR A 175 -18.83 12.35 -1.21
C TYR A 175 -19.94 13.32 -1.59
N LEU A 176 -19.72 14.11 -2.64
CA LEU A 176 -20.61 15.17 -3.10
C LEU A 176 -21.04 14.89 -4.54
N PHE A 177 -22.17 15.51 -4.96
CA PHE A 177 -22.68 15.45 -6.32
C PHE A 177 -22.95 14.02 -6.78
N ASP A 178 -23.79 13.29 -6.03
CA ASP A 178 -24.10 11.88 -6.26
C ASP A 178 -22.86 10.99 -6.33
N ASP A 179 -21.97 11.18 -5.36
CA ASP A 179 -20.70 10.45 -5.20
C ASP A 179 -19.65 10.71 -6.30
N MET A 180 -19.87 11.71 -7.16
CA MET A 180 -18.92 12.05 -8.21
C MET A 180 -17.64 12.68 -7.67
N LEU A 181 -17.73 13.46 -6.60
CA LEU A 181 -16.59 14.13 -5.98
C LEU A 181 -16.34 13.61 -4.56
N GLU A 182 -15.20 12.99 -4.32
CA GLU A 182 -14.70 12.68 -2.99
C GLU A 182 -13.76 13.80 -2.52
N TYR A 183 -13.88 14.20 -1.26
CA TYR A 183 -12.94 15.10 -0.61
C TYR A 183 -12.45 14.51 0.71
N ARG A 184 -11.21 14.82 1.04
CA ARG A 184 -10.56 14.59 2.34
C ARG A 184 -9.80 15.85 2.71
N ALA A 185 -9.94 16.33 3.93
CA ALA A 185 -9.21 17.49 4.44
C ALA A 185 -8.88 17.24 5.92
N GLY A 186 -7.61 17.32 6.27
CA GLY A 186 -7.13 16.95 7.61
C GLY A 186 -6.11 17.91 8.18
N ILE A 187 -6.05 17.89 9.50
CA ILE A 187 -5.01 18.49 10.32
C ILE A 187 -4.33 17.38 11.11
N TYR A 188 -3.01 17.32 11.04
CA TYR A 188 -2.21 16.24 11.59
C TYR A 188 -1.09 16.79 12.47
N GLN A 189 -0.54 15.93 13.33
CA GLN A 189 0.56 16.29 14.20
C GLN A 189 1.79 16.70 13.40
N GLY A 190 2.14 15.95 12.36
CA GLY A 190 3.32 16.16 11.55
C GLY A 190 4.62 15.91 12.31
N GLN A 191 5.74 16.34 11.72
CA GLN A 191 7.04 16.25 12.35
C GLN A 191 7.08 17.12 13.60
N ARG A 192 7.65 16.61 14.70
CA ARG A 192 7.85 17.30 15.97
C ARG A 192 9.34 17.35 16.30
N GLY A 193 9.75 18.41 16.96
CA GLY A 193 11.13 18.66 17.36
C GLY A 193 11.41 20.13 17.51
N THR A 194 12.65 20.48 17.75
CA THR A 194 13.06 21.86 18.04
C THR A 194 12.71 22.85 16.92
N ASN A 195 12.70 22.37 15.67
CA ASN A 195 12.43 23.22 14.49
C ASN A 195 10.95 23.23 14.07
N ALA A 196 10.09 22.45 14.72
CA ALA A 196 8.69 22.31 14.30
C ALA A 196 7.81 23.53 14.61
N SER A 197 8.32 24.52 15.38
CA SER A 197 7.59 25.76 15.74
C SER A 197 6.15 25.55 16.24
N ASN A 198 5.81 24.35 16.71
CA ASN A 198 4.48 23.91 17.09
C ASN A 198 3.41 23.98 15.98
N GLU A 199 3.80 24.13 14.72
CA GLU A 199 2.87 24.12 13.60
C GLU A 199 2.38 22.70 13.31
N PHE A 200 1.11 22.60 12.92
CA PHE A 200 0.50 21.35 12.47
C PHE A 200 0.73 21.14 10.98
N ARG A 201 0.63 19.87 10.57
CA ARG A 201 0.59 19.46 9.16
C ARG A 201 -0.84 19.54 8.64
N TYR A 202 -1.04 20.07 7.46
CA TYR A 202 -2.32 20.20 6.79
C TYR A 202 -2.31 19.43 5.49
N MET A 203 -3.30 18.59 5.28
CA MET A 203 -3.43 17.83 4.04
C MET A 203 -4.82 17.95 3.47
N GLY A 204 -4.89 17.91 2.14
CA GLY A 204 -6.14 17.85 1.41
C GLY A 204 -6.03 16.97 0.18
N ARG A 205 -7.12 16.26 -0.14
CA ARG A 205 -7.25 15.46 -1.36
C ARG A 205 -8.64 15.61 -1.94
N LEU A 206 -8.69 15.75 -3.25
CA LEU A 206 -9.92 15.67 -4.04
C LEU A 206 -9.78 14.51 -5.03
N MET A 207 -10.87 13.78 -5.26
CA MET A 207 -10.94 12.75 -6.29
C MET A 207 -12.26 12.84 -7.03
N VAL A 208 -12.19 12.89 -8.36
CA VAL A 208 -13.35 12.88 -9.24
C VAL A 208 -13.56 11.48 -9.79
N HIS A 209 -14.71 10.89 -9.54
CA HIS A 209 -15.13 9.58 -10.01
C HIS A 209 -15.99 9.75 -11.27
N LEU A 210 -15.42 9.46 -12.44
CA LEU A 210 -16.10 9.58 -13.73
C LEU A 210 -16.79 8.29 -14.15
N LEU A 211 -16.36 7.15 -13.60
CA LEU A 211 -16.93 5.86 -13.93
C LEU A 211 -17.00 4.97 -12.69
N GLY A 212 -18.17 4.41 -12.41
CA GLY A 212 -18.41 3.54 -11.26
C GLY A 212 -18.52 4.29 -9.93
N PRO A 213 -18.95 3.60 -8.87
CA PRO A 213 -19.09 4.20 -7.54
C PRO A 213 -17.72 4.37 -6.87
N PRO A 214 -17.56 5.36 -5.97
CA PRO A 214 -16.36 5.52 -5.16
C PRO A 214 -16.18 4.35 -4.21
N GLN A 215 -14.94 4.17 -3.75
CA GLN A 215 -14.61 3.24 -2.68
C GLN A 215 -14.73 3.96 -1.33
N THR A 216 -15.81 3.70 -0.60
CA THR A 216 -16.19 4.48 0.60
C THR A 216 -15.46 4.07 1.88
N GLY A 217 -14.50 3.15 1.82
CA GLY A 217 -13.69 2.72 2.97
C GLY A 217 -12.62 3.74 3.41
N LEU A 218 -11.86 3.38 4.44
CA LEU A 218 -10.68 4.14 4.87
C LEU A 218 -9.55 4.05 3.85
N THR A 219 -9.49 2.96 3.07
CA THR A 219 -8.47 2.67 2.06
C THR A 219 -9.11 2.26 0.73
N TYR A 220 -8.35 2.39 -0.36
CA TYR A 220 -8.73 1.95 -1.69
C TYR A 220 -8.26 0.52 -1.99
N ARG A 221 -8.81 -0.13 -3.01
CA ARG A 221 -8.33 -1.40 -3.56
C ARG A 221 -7.44 -1.15 -4.78
N GLY A 222 -6.39 -1.96 -4.92
CA GLY A 222 -5.55 -1.93 -6.12
C GLY A 222 -6.15 -2.66 -7.31
N SER A 223 -7.05 -3.64 -7.06
CA SER A 223 -7.80 -4.35 -8.11
C SER A 223 -9.09 -4.93 -7.53
N SER A 224 -10.14 -5.02 -8.33
CA SER A 224 -11.39 -5.73 -7.97
C SER A 224 -11.42 -7.18 -8.46
N LEU A 225 -10.35 -7.64 -9.11
CA LEU A 225 -10.31 -8.95 -9.77
C LEU A 225 -11.44 -9.10 -10.82
N GLY A 226 -11.55 -8.09 -11.70
CA GLY A 226 -12.51 -8.08 -12.81
C GLY A 226 -13.98 -7.86 -12.43
N LYS A 227 -14.27 -7.35 -11.21
CA LYS A 227 -15.65 -7.22 -10.72
C LYS A 227 -16.23 -5.80 -10.83
N SER A 228 -15.39 -4.78 -10.81
CA SER A 228 -15.83 -3.38 -10.77
C SER A 228 -15.32 -2.60 -11.97
N LYS A 229 -16.00 -1.52 -12.29
CA LYS A 229 -15.52 -0.50 -13.21
C LYS A 229 -15.21 0.78 -12.42
N ALA A 230 -14.14 1.45 -12.77
CA ALA A 230 -13.75 2.73 -12.19
C ALA A 230 -12.94 3.54 -13.19
N LEU A 231 -13.12 4.86 -13.16
CA LEU A 231 -12.21 5.85 -13.71
C LEU A 231 -12.24 7.03 -12.75
N ALA A 232 -11.14 7.28 -12.09
CA ALA A 232 -11.02 8.34 -11.11
C ALA A 232 -9.73 9.12 -11.29
N PHE A 233 -9.79 10.43 -11.02
CA PHE A 233 -8.66 11.36 -11.04
C PHE A 233 -8.52 12.00 -9.67
N GLY A 234 -7.35 11.86 -9.06
CA GLY A 234 -7.04 12.40 -7.74
C GLY A 234 -6.03 13.53 -7.80
N ALA A 235 -6.13 14.47 -6.86
CA ALA A 235 -5.12 15.47 -6.57
C ALA A 235 -5.02 15.69 -5.07
N SER A 236 -3.82 15.89 -4.55
CA SER A 236 -3.56 16.12 -3.13
C SER A 236 -2.53 17.22 -2.91
N TYR A 237 -2.61 17.83 -1.73
CA TYR A 237 -1.64 18.79 -1.24
C TYR A 237 -1.36 18.53 0.23
N ASP A 238 -0.10 18.68 0.64
CA ASP A 238 0.39 18.43 1.99
C ASP A 238 1.38 19.53 2.35
N LYS A 239 1.28 20.08 3.56
CA LYS A 239 2.12 21.20 4.01
C LYS A 239 2.34 21.19 5.51
N GLN A 240 3.62 21.43 5.90
CA GLN A 240 4.00 21.81 7.27
C GLN A 240 5.19 22.76 7.21
N GLN A 241 5.04 23.99 7.67
CA GLN A 241 6.03 25.07 7.52
C GLN A 241 6.42 25.28 6.07
N ASP A 242 7.69 25.19 5.71
CA ASP A 242 8.19 25.28 4.34
C ASP A 242 8.30 23.92 3.61
N TYR A 243 8.04 22.79 4.30
CA TYR A 243 7.75 21.53 3.62
C TYR A 243 6.44 21.63 2.86
N ASP A 244 6.44 21.25 1.60
CA ASP A 244 5.23 21.01 0.83
C ASP A 244 5.36 19.79 -0.10
N SER A 245 4.19 19.24 -0.43
CA SER A 245 4.06 18.16 -1.39
C SER A 245 2.73 18.26 -2.13
N TYR A 246 2.74 17.90 -3.40
CA TYR A 246 1.52 17.72 -4.17
C TYR A 246 1.58 16.42 -4.97
N GLY A 247 0.44 15.75 -4.99
CA GLY A 247 0.26 14.51 -5.71
C GLY A 247 -0.87 14.61 -6.72
N THR A 248 -0.77 13.85 -7.79
CA THR A 248 -1.84 13.61 -8.74
C THR A 248 -1.87 12.13 -9.12
N ASP A 249 -3.05 11.61 -9.40
CA ASP A 249 -3.18 10.21 -9.79
C ASP A 249 -4.40 9.95 -10.68
N VAL A 250 -4.31 8.84 -11.40
CA VAL A 250 -5.41 8.28 -12.21
C VAL A 250 -5.52 6.80 -11.85
N PHE A 251 -6.74 6.35 -11.58
CA PHE A 251 -7.06 4.95 -11.42
C PHE A 251 -8.13 4.54 -12.43
N PHE A 252 -7.87 3.45 -13.14
CA PHE A 252 -8.77 2.87 -14.13
C PHE A 252 -8.96 1.39 -13.87
N GLU A 253 -10.20 0.93 -13.89
CA GLU A 253 -10.56 -0.49 -13.85
C GLU A 253 -11.78 -0.75 -14.72
N HIS A 254 -11.73 -1.81 -15.53
CA HIS A 254 -12.86 -2.18 -16.38
C HIS A 254 -13.03 -3.70 -16.46
N PRO A 255 -14.20 -4.23 -16.08
CA PRO A 255 -14.51 -5.65 -16.22
C PRO A 255 -14.88 -5.98 -17.68
N PHE A 256 -14.45 -7.13 -18.15
CA PHE A 256 -14.95 -7.72 -19.38
C PHE A 256 -16.13 -8.66 -19.08
N GLY A 257 -17.06 -8.84 -20.00
CA GLY A 257 -18.30 -9.60 -19.76
C GLY A 257 -18.16 -11.08 -19.37
N ASN A 258 -16.93 -11.62 -19.44
CA ASN A 258 -16.60 -13.01 -19.10
C ASN A 258 -15.92 -13.17 -17.71
N GLY A 259 -15.99 -12.16 -16.85
CA GLY A 259 -15.34 -12.15 -15.54
C GLY A 259 -13.85 -11.78 -15.56
N ASN A 260 -13.26 -11.58 -16.73
CA ASN A 260 -11.94 -10.98 -16.86
C ASN A 260 -12.02 -9.46 -16.66
N GLY A 261 -10.88 -8.80 -16.51
CA GLY A 261 -10.85 -7.34 -16.39
C GLY A 261 -9.44 -6.79 -16.54
N ILE A 262 -9.37 -5.48 -16.74
CA ILE A 262 -8.12 -4.73 -16.79
C ILE A 262 -8.11 -3.71 -15.66
N VAL A 263 -6.94 -3.46 -15.09
CA VAL A 263 -6.69 -2.40 -14.12
C VAL A 263 -5.41 -1.67 -14.48
N ALA A 264 -5.39 -0.35 -14.30
CA ALA A 264 -4.22 0.48 -14.44
C ALA A 264 -4.27 1.67 -13.48
N GLN A 265 -3.11 2.10 -12.99
CA GLN A 265 -2.97 3.34 -12.23
C GLN A 265 -1.68 4.06 -12.60
N LEU A 266 -1.71 5.38 -12.44
CA LEU A 266 -0.56 6.25 -12.59
C LEU A 266 -0.60 7.27 -11.44
N ASP A 267 0.47 7.31 -10.66
CA ASP A 267 0.63 8.24 -9.55
C ASP A 267 1.86 9.11 -9.82
N TYR A 268 1.76 10.40 -9.49
CA TYR A 268 2.86 11.35 -9.46
C TYR A 268 2.84 12.11 -8.14
N VAL A 269 4.01 12.26 -7.52
CA VAL A 269 4.18 13.07 -6.31
C VAL A 269 5.44 13.90 -6.45
N ARG A 270 5.36 15.20 -6.14
CA ARG A 270 6.52 16.05 -5.86
C ARG A 270 6.56 16.33 -4.36
N LEU A 271 7.75 16.19 -3.79
CA LEU A 271 8.07 16.43 -2.40
C LEU A 271 9.17 17.47 -2.30
N ASP A 272 8.99 18.50 -1.50
CA ASP A 272 10.01 19.48 -1.18
C ASP A 272 10.07 19.65 0.35
N GLY A 273 11.17 19.21 0.97
CA GLY A 273 11.38 19.30 2.40
C GLY A 273 11.65 20.71 2.90
N GLY A 274 12.03 21.62 2.01
CA GLY A 274 12.42 22.98 2.33
C GLY A 274 13.57 23.01 3.34
N SER A 275 13.61 24.04 4.15
CA SER A 275 14.57 24.15 5.26
C SER A 275 14.11 23.37 6.51
N PHE A 276 12.86 22.93 6.54
CA PHE A 276 12.25 22.23 7.68
C PHE A 276 12.58 20.75 7.72
N LEU A 277 12.40 20.03 6.59
CA LEU A 277 12.72 18.61 6.46
C LEU A 277 13.99 18.40 5.64
N THR A 278 15.13 18.84 6.15
CA THR A 278 16.41 18.87 5.43
C THR A 278 16.90 17.53 4.90
N THR A 279 16.36 16.41 5.40
CA THR A 279 16.64 15.05 4.90
C THR A 279 15.76 14.66 3.72
N LEU A 280 14.73 15.45 3.40
CA LEU A 280 13.85 15.29 2.26
C LEU A 280 14.24 16.29 1.17
N THR A 281 15.30 15.99 0.43
CA THR A 281 15.69 16.78 -0.75
C THR A 281 14.53 16.77 -1.75
N GLU A 282 14.33 17.90 -2.45
CA GLU A 282 13.32 18.03 -3.50
C GLU A 282 13.41 16.86 -4.48
N ARG A 283 12.26 16.22 -4.74
CA ARG A 283 12.17 15.03 -5.58
C ARG A 283 10.79 14.85 -6.20
N SER A 284 10.78 14.14 -7.31
CA SER A 284 9.56 13.70 -7.99
C SER A 284 9.53 12.19 -8.07
N ASN A 285 8.40 11.61 -7.67
CA ASN A 285 8.16 10.17 -7.72
C ASN A 285 7.04 9.86 -8.71
N VAL A 286 7.23 8.87 -9.56
CA VAL A 286 6.22 8.36 -10.50
C VAL A 286 6.02 6.88 -10.24
N LEU A 287 4.78 6.44 -10.22
CA LEU A 287 4.41 5.02 -10.19
C LEU A 287 3.40 4.73 -11.30
N PHE A 288 3.69 3.73 -12.11
CA PHE A 288 2.71 3.11 -13.01
C PHE A 288 2.51 1.65 -12.62
N GLU A 289 1.26 1.23 -12.52
CA GLU A 289 0.88 -0.16 -12.40
C GLU A 289 -0.18 -0.52 -13.43
N GLY A 290 -0.11 -1.73 -13.98
CA GLY A 290 -1.12 -2.24 -14.88
C GLY A 290 -1.21 -3.75 -14.82
N GLY A 291 -2.44 -4.29 -15.00
CA GLY A 291 -2.63 -5.74 -14.97
C GLY A 291 -3.94 -6.18 -15.62
N VAL A 292 -3.98 -7.44 -16.01
CA VAL A 292 -5.16 -8.09 -16.61
C VAL A 292 -5.57 -9.27 -15.73
N TYR A 293 -6.76 -9.25 -15.18
CA TYR A 293 -7.30 -10.40 -14.46
C TYR A 293 -7.98 -11.37 -15.41
N LEU A 294 -7.58 -12.63 -15.32
CA LEU A 294 -8.16 -13.76 -16.04
C LEU A 294 -8.95 -14.61 -15.04
N SER A 295 -10.27 -14.60 -15.14
CA SER A 295 -11.18 -15.28 -14.19
C SER A 295 -10.98 -16.79 -14.15
N GLU A 296 -10.56 -17.37 -15.28
CA GLU A 296 -10.09 -18.75 -15.41
C GLU A 296 -8.73 -18.72 -16.12
N PRO A 297 -7.65 -19.10 -15.44
CA PRO A 297 -7.50 -19.85 -14.17
C PRO A 297 -7.32 -18.99 -12.89
N LYS A 298 -7.90 -17.81 -12.77
CA LYS A 298 -7.78 -16.85 -11.66
C LYS A 298 -6.38 -16.26 -11.54
N LEU A 299 -5.80 -15.89 -12.66
CA LEU A 299 -4.47 -15.29 -12.77
C LEU A 299 -4.56 -13.80 -13.05
N GLN A 300 -3.60 -13.05 -12.54
CA GLN A 300 -3.44 -11.63 -12.85
C GLN A 300 -1.97 -11.31 -13.13
N PRO A 301 -1.52 -11.41 -14.41
CA PRO A 301 -0.26 -10.80 -14.80
C PRO A 301 -0.32 -9.28 -14.59
N PHE A 302 0.79 -8.72 -14.15
CA PHE A 302 0.92 -7.29 -13.88
C PHE A 302 2.33 -6.76 -14.19
N VAL A 303 2.40 -5.44 -14.34
CA VAL A 303 3.64 -4.66 -14.38
C VAL A 303 3.59 -3.58 -13.31
N GLN A 304 4.74 -3.21 -12.76
CA GLN A 304 4.92 -2.09 -11.85
C GLN A 304 6.20 -1.35 -12.24
N ILE A 305 6.12 -0.07 -12.51
CA ILE A 305 7.26 0.79 -12.84
C ILE A 305 7.26 1.94 -11.85
N ALA A 306 8.37 2.13 -11.15
CA ALA A 306 8.55 3.23 -10.23
C ALA A 306 9.82 4.01 -10.61
N ALA A 307 9.73 5.33 -10.59
CA ALA A 307 10.84 6.23 -10.83
C ALA A 307 10.88 7.30 -9.75
N ARG A 308 12.08 7.65 -9.31
CA ARG A 308 12.36 8.76 -8.41
C ARG A 308 13.49 9.60 -9.00
N ASP A 309 13.20 10.87 -9.19
CA ASP A 309 14.14 11.91 -9.64
C ASP A 309 14.40 12.83 -8.43
N ILE A 310 15.68 13.01 -8.05
CA ILE A 310 16.11 13.79 -6.88
C ILE A 310 16.92 14.97 -7.35
N ASP A 311 16.47 16.18 -7.05
CA ASP A 311 17.18 17.41 -7.43
C ASP A 311 18.59 17.43 -6.84
N GLY A 312 19.59 17.53 -7.73
CA GLY A 312 21.02 17.47 -7.37
C GLY A 312 21.48 16.12 -6.81
N GLY A 313 20.64 15.09 -6.88
CA GLY A 313 20.89 13.73 -6.38
C GLY A 313 21.08 12.70 -7.48
N SER A 314 20.76 11.46 -7.14
CA SER A 314 20.82 10.33 -8.05
C SER A 314 19.43 9.73 -8.24
N ASP A 315 19.03 9.59 -9.49
CA ASP A 315 17.73 9.02 -9.86
C ASP A 315 17.70 7.51 -9.63
N GLU A 316 16.52 6.98 -9.33
CA GLU A 316 16.32 5.54 -9.19
C GLU A 316 15.11 5.10 -9.99
N HIS A 317 15.27 4.01 -10.76
CA HIS A 317 14.21 3.40 -11.54
C HIS A 317 14.04 1.93 -11.17
N ARG A 318 12.80 1.48 -11.08
CA ARG A 318 12.46 0.08 -10.83
C ARG A 318 11.45 -0.40 -11.87
N TYR A 319 11.76 -1.52 -12.51
CA TYR A 319 10.96 -2.12 -13.56
C TYR A 319 10.55 -3.52 -13.12
N GLY A 320 9.31 -3.66 -12.69
CA GLY A 320 8.75 -4.90 -12.18
C GLY A 320 7.74 -5.53 -13.13
N PHE A 321 7.71 -6.85 -13.17
CA PHE A 321 6.60 -7.62 -13.74
C PHE A 321 6.35 -8.86 -12.91
N GLY A 322 5.12 -9.32 -12.91
CA GLY A 322 4.78 -10.47 -12.10
C GLY A 322 3.44 -11.09 -12.48
N ILE A 323 3.05 -12.06 -11.67
CA ILE A 323 1.78 -12.76 -11.81
C ILE A 323 1.21 -13.08 -10.43
N GLY A 324 -0.07 -12.76 -10.22
CA GLY A 324 -0.84 -13.19 -9.07
C GLY A 324 -1.75 -14.37 -9.41
N TRP A 325 -1.84 -15.34 -8.53
CA TRP A 325 -2.83 -16.42 -8.57
C TRP A 325 -3.77 -16.29 -7.36
N TYR A 326 -5.08 -16.25 -7.62
CA TYR A 326 -6.11 -15.90 -6.64
C TYR A 326 -7.15 -17.01 -6.43
N PRO A 327 -6.77 -18.23 -5.99
CA PRO A 327 -7.73 -19.34 -5.79
C PRO A 327 -8.86 -18.98 -4.82
N GLY A 328 -8.57 -18.20 -3.77
CA GLY A 328 -9.50 -17.68 -2.77
C GLY A 328 -9.66 -16.15 -2.82
N GLY A 329 -9.43 -15.51 -3.97
CA GLY A 329 -9.43 -14.06 -4.07
C GLY A 329 -8.32 -13.44 -3.20
N TYR A 330 -8.61 -12.34 -2.52
CA TYR A 330 -7.66 -11.73 -1.59
C TYR A 330 -7.50 -12.50 -0.28
N GLY A 331 -8.46 -13.35 0.07
CA GLY A 331 -8.39 -14.20 1.26
C GLY A 331 -7.26 -15.23 1.20
N ASN A 332 -6.93 -15.72 0.00
CA ASN A 332 -5.83 -16.65 -0.24
C ASN A 332 -5.28 -16.45 -1.65
N ASN A 333 -4.06 -15.95 -1.75
CA ASN A 333 -3.41 -15.74 -3.04
C ASN A 333 -1.90 -15.91 -2.96
N LEU A 334 -1.29 -16.14 -4.12
CA LEU A 334 0.14 -16.17 -4.35
C LEU A 334 0.51 -15.15 -5.40
N LYS A 335 1.61 -14.43 -5.19
CA LYS A 335 2.17 -13.51 -6.17
C LYS A 335 3.65 -13.79 -6.35
N LEU A 336 4.09 -13.84 -7.61
CA LEU A 336 5.50 -13.92 -8.00
C LEU A 336 5.82 -12.66 -8.79
N ALA A 337 6.91 -11.99 -8.46
CA ALA A 337 7.40 -10.82 -9.18
C ALA A 337 8.92 -10.86 -9.35
N TYR A 338 9.37 -10.32 -10.46
CA TYR A 338 10.74 -9.92 -10.74
C TYR A 338 10.78 -8.41 -10.86
N THR A 339 11.81 -7.78 -10.30
CA THR A 339 12.05 -6.34 -10.38
C THR A 339 13.52 -6.09 -10.70
N HIS A 340 13.78 -5.33 -11.78
CA HIS A 340 15.09 -4.77 -12.07
C HIS A 340 15.20 -3.40 -11.41
N ILE A 341 16.29 -3.16 -10.68
CA ILE A 341 16.58 -1.93 -9.95
C ILE A 341 17.77 -1.26 -10.64
N ASP A 342 17.56 -0.05 -11.17
CA ASP A 342 18.61 0.84 -11.65
C ASP A 342 18.75 1.99 -10.65
N GLY A 343 19.61 1.80 -9.65
CA GLY A 343 19.80 2.75 -8.55
C GLY A 343 20.78 3.84 -8.94
N GLY A 344 20.48 5.07 -8.55
CA GLY A 344 21.16 6.27 -8.97
C GLY A 344 22.63 6.41 -8.56
N SER A 345 23.14 5.57 -7.68
CA SER A 345 24.56 5.51 -7.29
C SER A 345 25.38 4.56 -8.18
N GLY A 346 24.82 4.14 -9.33
CA GLY A 346 25.42 3.14 -10.22
C GLY A 346 25.15 1.70 -9.81
N PHE A 347 24.35 1.46 -8.76
CA PHE A 347 23.87 0.14 -8.41
C PHE A 347 22.84 -0.34 -9.45
N LYS A 348 23.07 -1.54 -9.99
CA LYS A 348 22.11 -2.28 -10.79
C LYS A 348 21.95 -3.64 -10.19
N GLY A 349 20.73 -4.04 -9.95
CA GLY A 349 20.44 -5.33 -9.33
C GLY A 349 19.06 -5.83 -9.66
N ASP A 350 18.86 -7.08 -9.37
CA ASP A 350 17.61 -7.79 -9.61
C ASP A 350 17.01 -8.25 -8.28
N GLN A 351 15.70 -8.28 -8.21
CA GLN A 351 14.96 -8.80 -7.06
C GLN A 351 13.88 -9.76 -7.53
N ILE A 352 13.75 -10.90 -6.86
CA ILE A 352 12.66 -11.86 -7.06
C ILE A 352 11.90 -12.00 -5.74
N ASN A 353 10.59 -11.84 -5.79
CA ASN A 353 9.69 -11.99 -4.66
C ASN A 353 8.63 -13.04 -4.93
N LEU A 354 8.44 -13.99 -4.02
CA LEU A 354 7.30 -14.88 -3.96
C LEU A 354 6.55 -14.61 -2.66
N GLN A 355 5.29 -14.18 -2.75
CA GLN A 355 4.45 -13.86 -1.59
C GLN A 355 3.24 -14.79 -1.53
N TRP A 356 2.99 -15.35 -0.36
CA TRP A 356 1.73 -16.01 -0.02
C TRP A 356 0.95 -15.18 0.98
N GLN A 357 -0.28 -14.84 0.63
CA GLN A 357 -1.17 -14.06 1.47
C GLN A 357 -2.33 -14.89 2.01
N VAL A 358 -2.61 -14.72 3.29
CA VAL A 358 -3.85 -15.10 3.95
C VAL A 358 -4.49 -13.83 4.55
N PHE A 359 -5.76 -13.59 4.22
CA PHE A 359 -6.51 -12.40 4.68
C PHE A 359 -7.94 -12.80 5.02
N THR A 360 -8.41 -12.42 6.22
CA THR A 360 -9.71 -12.85 6.76
C THR A 360 -10.56 -11.69 7.30
N PHE A 361 -10.48 -10.49 6.69
CA PHE A 361 -11.20 -9.31 7.18
C PHE A 361 -12.18 -8.69 6.17
#